data_fafd6921074af29cf6f762de3c061255
#
_entry.id   fafd6921074af29cf6f762de3c061255
#
_cell.length_a   1.000
_cell.length_b   1.000
_cell.length_c   1.000
_cell.angle_alpha   90.00
_cell.angle_beta   90.00
_cell.angle_gamma   90.00
#
_symmetry.space_group_name_H-M   'P 1'
#
loop_
_entity.id
_entity.type
_entity.pdbx_description
1 polymer ?
#
loop_
_entity_poly.entity_id
_entity_poly.type
_entity_poly.pdbx_seq_one_letter_code
_entity_poly.pdbx_strand_id
1 'polypeptide(L)'
;VFLPLDFARELLDYKDEVSSIEVRMKPGADEKRTQNAIREVMGDQFVVQNRYEQQEMFYKVMKAERLAIFVILTFILVIASFNIIGSLTMLIIEKERDINILRSLGADNRLIKRIFIYEGWMISFIGTVMGLLIGFILCAAQQHFSIVKLAGESLLIDAYPVRMQLSDFFIVAATVLAIGYAAAWYPVHYLSRRHLKENIRENK
;
A
#
# COMPACT_ATOMS: atom_id res chain seq x y z
N VAL A 1 33.25 15.83 1.78
CA VAL A 1 34.46 16.50 2.23
C VAL A 1 34.03 17.82 2.85
N PHE A 2 34.33 18.06 4.13
CA PHE A 2 34.11 19.33 4.78
C PHE A 2 35.41 20.16 4.64
N LEU A 3 35.29 21.36 4.09
CA LEU A 3 36.39 22.27 3.93
C LEU A 3 36.16 23.51 4.81
N PRO A 4 37.19 24.12 5.39
CA PRO A 4 37.07 25.43 6.04
C PRO A 4 36.53 26.46 5.05
N LEU A 5 35.67 27.36 5.53
CA LEU A 5 35.01 28.35 4.69
C LEU A 5 36.01 29.28 3.99
N ASP A 6 37.08 29.64 4.69
CA ASP A 6 38.12 30.50 4.15
C ASP A 6 38.89 29.86 3.00
N PHE A 7 39.19 28.55 3.11
CA PHE A 7 39.80 27.78 2.03
C PHE A 7 38.88 27.65 0.80
N ALA A 8 37.57 27.43 1.05
CA ALA A 8 36.60 27.36 -0.04
C ALA A 8 36.44 28.71 -0.77
N ARG A 9 36.48 29.83 -0.03
CA ARG A 9 36.48 31.19 -0.59
C ARG A 9 37.69 31.48 -1.45
N GLU A 10 38.87 31.11 -0.95
CA GLU A 10 40.12 31.26 -1.69
C GLU A 10 40.16 30.43 -2.97
N LEU A 11 39.66 29.17 -2.89
CA LEU A 11 39.60 28.26 -4.03
C LEU A 11 38.63 28.71 -5.15
N LEU A 12 37.50 29.34 -4.76
CA LEU A 12 36.43 29.78 -5.66
C LEU A 12 36.53 31.26 -6.05
N ASP A 13 37.58 31.98 -5.54
CA ASP A 13 37.76 33.43 -5.70
C ASP A 13 36.54 34.27 -5.25
N TYR A 14 35.86 33.80 -4.19
CA TYR A 14 34.71 34.47 -3.59
C TYR A 14 35.17 35.33 -2.42
N LYS A 15 34.96 36.67 -2.49
CA LYS A 15 35.31 37.58 -1.41
C LYS A 15 34.23 37.64 -0.33
N ASP A 16 33.03 38.07 -0.71
CA ASP A 16 31.89 38.24 0.22
C ASP A 16 30.59 37.57 -0.34
N GLU A 17 30.72 36.82 -1.40
CA GLU A 17 29.59 36.17 -2.05
C GLU A 17 29.22 34.91 -1.30
N VAL A 18 27.91 34.60 -1.30
CA VAL A 18 27.35 33.38 -0.72
C VAL A 18 26.53 32.64 -1.81
N SER A 19 26.67 31.33 -1.87
CA SER A 19 25.98 30.52 -2.86
C SER A 19 24.50 30.32 -2.51
N SER A 20 24.12 30.35 -1.24
CA SER A 20 22.75 30.25 -0.77
C SER A 20 22.56 30.86 0.61
N ILE A 21 21.34 31.35 0.88
CA ILE A 21 20.92 31.86 2.17
C ILE A 21 19.77 30.98 2.69
N GLU A 22 20.01 30.34 3.81
CA GLU A 22 18.98 29.55 4.47
C GLU A 22 18.17 30.41 5.45
N VAL A 23 16.87 30.50 5.26
CA VAL A 23 15.97 31.24 6.15
C VAL A 23 15.19 30.24 7.03
N ARG A 24 15.42 30.33 8.35
CA ARG A 24 14.69 29.52 9.32
C ARG A 24 13.42 30.23 9.77
N MET A 25 12.29 29.61 9.57
CA MET A 25 10.99 30.14 9.99
C MET A 25 10.69 29.83 11.46
N LYS A 26 9.86 30.67 12.09
CA LYS A 26 9.33 30.40 13.43
C LYS A 26 8.31 29.24 13.37
N PRO A 27 8.19 28.43 14.42
CA PRO A 27 7.17 27.41 14.51
C PRO A 27 5.77 28.01 14.32
N GLY A 28 4.97 27.44 13.39
CA GLY A 28 3.61 27.92 13.10
C GLY A 28 3.49 28.99 12.01
N ALA A 29 4.60 29.43 11.41
CA ALA A 29 4.55 30.34 10.26
C ALA A 29 4.05 29.60 9.00
N ASP A 30 3.22 30.28 8.19
CA ASP A 30 2.77 29.76 6.89
C ASP A 30 3.92 29.84 5.88
N GLU A 31 4.37 28.66 5.44
CA GLU A 31 5.49 28.49 4.54
C GLU A 31 5.27 29.19 3.19
N LYS A 32 4.10 28.99 2.58
CA LYS A 32 3.78 29.58 1.26
C LYS A 32 3.68 31.10 1.31
N ARG A 33 3.06 31.62 2.37
CA ARG A 33 2.92 33.07 2.56
C ARG A 33 4.27 33.73 2.78
N THR A 34 5.13 33.10 3.59
CA THR A 34 6.48 33.59 3.84
C THR A 34 7.35 33.53 2.59
N GLN A 35 7.30 32.45 1.84
CA GLN A 35 8.01 32.28 0.59
C GLN A 35 7.63 33.36 -0.44
N ASN A 36 6.32 33.63 -0.61
CA ASN A 36 5.84 34.65 -1.52
C ASN A 36 6.30 36.06 -1.09
N ALA A 37 6.25 36.36 0.21
CA ALA A 37 6.73 37.64 0.73
C ALA A 37 8.24 37.83 0.50
N ILE A 38 9.04 36.78 0.70
CA ILE A 38 10.49 36.83 0.41
C ILE A 38 10.71 37.02 -1.10
N ARG A 39 9.98 36.29 -1.95
CA ARG A 39 10.08 36.43 -3.41
C ARG A 39 9.73 37.84 -3.90
N GLU A 40 8.73 38.46 -3.30
CA GLU A 40 8.32 39.84 -3.62
C GLU A 40 9.39 40.88 -3.24
N VAL A 41 10.08 40.67 -2.11
CA VAL A 41 11.16 41.55 -1.66
C VAL A 41 12.45 41.36 -2.44
N MET A 42 12.79 40.13 -2.80
CA MET A 42 14.07 39.79 -3.46
C MET A 42 14.03 39.97 -4.97
N GLY A 43 12.84 40.05 -5.58
CA GLY A 43 12.66 40.16 -7.03
C GLY A 43 13.10 38.93 -7.81
N ASP A 44 13.15 39.07 -9.15
CA ASP A 44 13.42 37.94 -10.05
C ASP A 44 14.90 37.54 -10.14
N GLN A 45 15.78 38.25 -9.46
CA GLN A 45 17.23 37.95 -9.47
C GLN A 45 17.59 36.75 -8.58
N PHE A 46 16.72 36.38 -7.66
CA PHE A 46 16.96 35.30 -6.70
C PHE A 46 15.91 34.20 -6.81
N VAL A 47 16.36 32.96 -6.79
CA VAL A 47 15.48 31.80 -6.77
C VAL A 47 15.14 31.44 -5.34
N VAL A 48 13.91 31.79 -4.92
CA VAL A 48 13.41 31.45 -3.57
C VAL A 48 12.71 30.10 -3.62
N GLN A 49 13.35 29.09 -3.05
CA GLN A 49 12.83 27.73 -2.98
C GLN A 49 12.54 27.31 -1.55
N ASN A 50 11.44 26.60 -1.36
CA ASN A 50 11.21 25.93 -0.10
C ASN A 50 11.94 24.56 -0.09
N ARG A 51 12.00 23.91 1.07
CA ARG A 51 12.68 22.62 1.23
C ARG A 51 12.12 21.53 0.30
N TYR A 52 10.82 21.59 -0.02
CA TYR A 52 10.18 20.65 -0.92
C TYR A 52 10.58 20.91 -2.38
N GLU A 53 10.66 22.18 -2.78
CA GLU A 53 11.09 22.57 -4.14
C GLU A 53 12.55 22.25 -4.38
N GLN A 54 13.43 22.45 -3.41
CA GLN A 54 14.85 22.06 -3.49
C GLN A 54 15.03 20.55 -3.71
N GLN A 55 14.15 19.76 -3.12
CA GLN A 55 14.20 18.29 -3.19
C GLN A 55 13.08 17.70 -4.07
N GLU A 56 12.50 18.50 -4.95
CA GLU A 56 11.35 18.11 -5.77
C GLU A 56 11.61 16.81 -6.54
N MET A 57 12.79 16.65 -7.11
CA MET A 57 13.18 15.44 -7.82
C MET A 57 13.16 14.21 -6.90
N PHE A 58 13.69 14.35 -5.68
CA PHE A 58 13.70 13.27 -4.69
C PHE A 58 12.28 12.88 -4.27
N TYR A 59 11.41 13.88 -4.00
CA TYR A 59 10.01 13.61 -3.67
C TYR A 59 9.23 12.99 -4.83
N LYS A 60 9.51 13.40 -6.09
CA LYS A 60 8.92 12.78 -7.28
C LYS A 60 9.32 11.31 -7.41
N VAL A 61 10.59 11.00 -7.22
CA VAL A 61 11.10 9.62 -7.25
C VAL A 61 10.46 8.79 -6.15
N MET A 62 10.43 9.26 -4.90
CA MET A 62 9.76 8.55 -3.80
C MET A 62 8.27 8.31 -4.04
N LYS A 63 7.57 9.29 -4.64
CA LYS A 63 6.16 9.14 -5.00
C LYS A 63 5.97 8.10 -6.11
N ALA A 64 6.84 8.10 -7.11
CA ALA A 64 6.81 7.11 -8.19
C ALA A 64 7.12 5.70 -7.66
N GLU A 65 8.11 5.56 -6.78
CA GLU A 65 8.45 4.30 -6.11
C GLU A 65 7.26 3.75 -5.30
N ARG A 66 6.63 4.57 -4.48
CA ARG A 66 5.43 4.17 -3.71
C ARG A 66 4.31 3.70 -4.63
N LEU A 67 4.09 4.40 -5.75
CA LEU A 67 3.09 4.02 -6.74
C LEU A 67 3.44 2.69 -7.41
N ALA A 68 4.71 2.49 -7.79
CA ALA A 68 5.18 1.24 -8.38
C ALA A 68 4.99 0.06 -7.42
N ILE A 69 5.36 0.20 -6.15
CA ILE A 69 5.14 -0.82 -5.12
C ILE A 69 3.64 -1.13 -4.98
N PHE A 70 2.79 -0.11 -4.91
CA PHE A 70 1.34 -0.30 -4.82
C PHE A 70 0.78 -1.07 -6.01
N VAL A 71 1.21 -0.75 -7.23
CA VAL A 71 0.79 -1.47 -8.45
C VAL A 71 1.24 -2.93 -8.41
N ILE A 72 2.49 -3.20 -8.03
CA ILE A 72 3.02 -4.56 -7.91
C ILE A 72 2.22 -5.36 -6.88
N LEU A 73 1.99 -4.80 -5.70
CA LEU A 73 1.21 -5.45 -4.64
C LEU A 73 -0.24 -5.71 -5.08
N THR A 74 -0.86 -4.76 -5.79
CA THR A 74 -2.19 -4.95 -6.36
C THR A 74 -2.21 -6.09 -7.36
N PHE A 75 -1.17 -6.21 -8.20
CA PHE A 75 -1.07 -7.29 -9.18
C PHE A 75 -0.94 -8.66 -8.50
N ILE A 76 -0.12 -8.77 -7.45
CA ILE A 76 0.00 -9.96 -6.62
C ILE A 76 -1.35 -10.34 -6.00
N LEU A 77 -2.09 -9.35 -5.51
CA LEU A 77 -3.40 -9.56 -4.90
C LEU A 77 -4.45 -10.04 -5.92
N VAL A 78 -4.40 -9.54 -7.16
CA VAL A 78 -5.23 -10.02 -8.26
C VAL A 78 -4.93 -11.49 -8.56
N ILE A 79 -3.65 -11.88 -8.64
CA ILE A 79 -3.24 -13.29 -8.84
C ILE A 79 -3.76 -14.16 -7.69
N ALA A 80 -3.60 -13.71 -6.45
CA ALA A 80 -4.12 -14.41 -5.27
C ALA A 80 -5.65 -14.59 -5.31
N SER A 81 -6.38 -13.63 -5.89
CA SER A 81 -7.84 -13.71 -6.06
C SER A 81 -8.25 -14.85 -6.98
N PHE A 82 -7.50 -15.14 -8.05
CA PHE A 82 -7.75 -16.30 -8.90
C PHE A 82 -7.60 -17.62 -8.13
N ASN A 83 -6.66 -17.67 -7.19
CA ASN A 83 -6.49 -18.85 -6.34
C ASN A 83 -7.72 -19.07 -5.42
N ILE A 84 -8.28 -18.00 -4.85
CA ILE A 84 -9.52 -18.06 -4.05
C ILE A 84 -10.69 -18.54 -4.93
N ILE A 85 -10.83 -18.01 -6.15
CA ILE A 85 -11.87 -18.41 -7.10
C ILE A 85 -11.74 -19.89 -7.42
N GLY A 86 -10.55 -20.39 -7.72
CA GLY A 86 -10.28 -21.80 -8.02
C GLY A 86 -10.62 -22.71 -6.84
N SER A 87 -10.14 -22.37 -5.64
CA SER A 87 -10.38 -23.11 -4.41
C SER A 87 -11.87 -23.21 -4.06
N LEU A 88 -12.60 -22.09 -4.11
CA LEU A 88 -14.04 -22.07 -3.84
C LEU A 88 -14.82 -22.84 -4.93
N THR A 89 -14.40 -22.75 -6.17
CA THR A 89 -15.02 -23.52 -7.25
C THR A 89 -14.89 -25.04 -7.01
N MET A 90 -13.68 -25.49 -6.66
CA MET A 90 -13.43 -26.89 -6.33
C MET A 90 -14.24 -27.34 -5.13
N LEU A 91 -14.27 -26.53 -4.07
CA LEU A 91 -15.04 -26.80 -2.88
C LEU A 91 -16.54 -26.96 -3.17
N ILE A 92 -17.12 -26.09 -3.99
CA ILE A 92 -18.54 -26.18 -4.40
C ILE A 92 -18.81 -27.49 -5.12
N ILE A 93 -17.90 -27.94 -6.00
CA ILE A 93 -18.02 -29.21 -6.73
C ILE A 93 -17.92 -30.40 -5.76
N GLU A 94 -16.93 -30.40 -4.85
CA GLU A 94 -16.74 -31.46 -3.86
C GLU A 94 -17.97 -31.58 -2.92
N LYS A 95 -18.59 -30.46 -2.59
CA LYS A 95 -19.75 -30.38 -1.69
C LYS A 95 -21.11 -30.51 -2.39
N GLU A 96 -21.12 -30.86 -3.66
CA GLU A 96 -22.37 -30.96 -4.43
C GLU A 96 -23.37 -31.95 -3.81
N ARG A 97 -22.90 -33.08 -3.29
CA ARG A 97 -23.76 -34.06 -2.61
C ARG A 97 -24.38 -33.48 -1.34
N ASP A 98 -23.60 -32.77 -0.54
CA ASP A 98 -24.08 -32.14 0.69
C ASP A 98 -25.08 -31.02 0.38
N ILE A 99 -24.87 -30.27 -0.70
CA ILE A 99 -25.79 -29.26 -1.22
C ILE A 99 -27.12 -29.87 -1.60
N ASN A 100 -27.10 -31.04 -2.28
CA ASN A 100 -28.32 -31.72 -2.67
C ASN A 100 -29.12 -32.28 -1.49
N ILE A 101 -28.43 -32.77 -0.43
CA ILE A 101 -29.07 -33.18 0.83
C ILE A 101 -29.72 -31.95 1.51
N LEU A 102 -29.01 -30.82 1.60
CA LEU A 102 -29.58 -29.62 2.16
C LEU A 102 -30.82 -29.14 1.41
N ARG A 103 -30.82 -29.24 0.08
CA ARG A 103 -31.99 -28.90 -0.74
C ARG A 103 -33.18 -29.84 -0.48
N SER A 104 -32.95 -31.14 -0.34
CA SER A 104 -34.00 -32.09 0.00
C SER A 104 -34.62 -31.84 1.38
N LEU A 105 -33.84 -31.25 2.28
CA LEU A 105 -34.30 -30.78 3.60
C LEU A 105 -35.00 -29.42 3.55
N GLY A 106 -35.14 -28.81 2.35
CA GLY A 106 -35.84 -27.54 2.18
C GLY A 106 -34.95 -26.28 2.20
N ALA A 107 -33.61 -26.43 2.12
CA ALA A 107 -32.72 -25.28 2.08
C ALA A 107 -32.89 -24.49 0.76
N ASP A 108 -33.14 -23.18 0.88
CA ASP A 108 -33.22 -22.26 -0.26
C ASP A 108 -31.84 -22.00 -0.86
N ASN A 109 -31.81 -21.74 -2.15
CA ASN A 109 -30.60 -21.39 -2.90
C ASN A 109 -29.88 -20.15 -2.32
N ARG A 110 -30.61 -19.24 -1.68
CA ARG A 110 -30.02 -18.09 -0.98
C ARG A 110 -29.19 -18.52 0.21
N LEU A 111 -29.65 -19.52 0.96
CA LEU A 111 -28.93 -20.07 2.12
C LEU A 111 -27.61 -20.70 1.67
N ILE A 112 -27.66 -21.54 0.62
CA ILE A 112 -26.49 -22.21 0.07
C ILE A 112 -25.44 -21.18 -0.42
N LYS A 113 -25.87 -20.18 -1.17
CA LYS A 113 -24.99 -19.10 -1.61
C LYS A 113 -24.34 -18.36 -0.43
N ARG A 114 -25.10 -18.09 0.61
CA ARG A 114 -24.61 -17.38 1.78
C ARG A 114 -23.54 -18.20 2.51
N ILE A 115 -23.69 -19.52 2.60
CA ILE A 115 -22.69 -20.40 3.22
C ILE A 115 -21.34 -20.26 2.51
N PHE A 116 -21.30 -20.39 1.18
CA PHE A 116 -20.04 -20.28 0.40
C PHE A 116 -19.45 -18.87 0.38
N ILE A 117 -20.29 -17.82 0.42
CA ILE A 117 -19.79 -16.45 0.57
C ILE A 117 -19.13 -16.25 1.94
N TYR A 118 -19.74 -16.76 3.01
CA TYR A 118 -19.16 -16.69 4.34
C TYR A 118 -17.85 -17.47 4.43
N GLU A 119 -17.75 -18.62 3.79
CA GLU A 119 -16.54 -19.41 3.74
C GLU A 119 -15.39 -18.65 3.05
N GLY A 120 -15.63 -18.09 1.86
CA GLY A 120 -14.65 -17.25 1.19
C GLY A 120 -14.26 -16.01 1.98
N TRP A 121 -15.22 -15.41 2.69
CA TRP A 121 -14.96 -14.29 3.56
C TRP A 121 -14.10 -14.68 4.78
N MET A 122 -14.37 -15.85 5.40
CA MET A 122 -13.55 -16.37 6.51
C MET A 122 -12.12 -16.66 6.07
N ILE A 123 -11.92 -17.27 4.89
CA ILE A 123 -10.58 -17.50 4.34
C ILE A 123 -9.83 -16.17 4.19
N SER A 124 -10.47 -15.16 3.59
CA SER A 124 -9.89 -13.84 3.42
C SER A 124 -9.61 -13.14 4.74
N PHE A 125 -10.48 -13.27 5.72
CA PHE A 125 -10.32 -12.69 7.05
C PHE A 125 -9.14 -13.29 7.80
N ILE A 126 -9.05 -14.62 7.85
CA ILE A 126 -7.95 -15.34 8.51
C ILE A 126 -6.63 -14.97 7.82
N GLY A 127 -6.59 -14.99 6.48
CA GLY A 127 -5.43 -14.60 5.70
C GLY A 127 -5.00 -13.14 5.98
N THR A 128 -5.96 -12.23 6.09
CA THR A 128 -5.69 -10.82 6.42
C THR A 128 -5.08 -10.69 7.82
N VAL A 129 -5.66 -11.34 8.83
CA VAL A 129 -5.15 -11.28 10.21
C VAL A 129 -3.74 -11.85 10.29
N MET A 130 -3.52 -13.04 9.70
CA MET A 130 -2.20 -13.66 9.67
C MET A 130 -1.16 -12.82 8.91
N GLY A 131 -1.54 -12.27 7.76
CA GLY A 131 -0.66 -11.40 6.97
C GLY A 131 -0.28 -10.12 7.71
N LEU A 132 -1.25 -9.47 8.37
CA LEU A 132 -0.99 -8.28 9.20
C LEU A 132 -0.11 -8.58 10.41
N LEU A 133 -0.32 -9.72 11.09
CA LEU A 133 0.53 -10.14 12.20
C LEU A 133 1.98 -10.36 11.76
N ILE A 134 2.19 -11.11 10.68
CA ILE A 134 3.53 -11.36 10.14
C ILE A 134 4.17 -10.04 9.71
N GLY A 135 3.44 -9.19 8.99
CA GLY A 135 3.92 -7.87 8.57
C GLY A 135 4.30 -6.99 9.76
N PHE A 136 3.48 -6.97 10.81
CA PHE A 136 3.77 -6.23 12.04
C PHE A 136 5.04 -6.75 12.73
N ILE A 137 5.20 -8.07 12.86
CA ILE A 137 6.38 -8.69 13.48
C ILE A 137 7.64 -8.34 12.68
N LEU A 138 7.60 -8.42 11.36
CA LEU A 138 8.73 -8.07 10.50
C LEU A 138 9.12 -6.60 10.61
N CYS A 139 8.13 -5.69 10.59
CA CYS A 139 8.36 -4.27 10.77
C CYS A 139 8.91 -3.93 12.16
N ALA A 140 8.39 -4.57 13.20
CA ALA A 140 8.89 -4.38 14.57
C ALA A 140 10.32 -4.93 14.73
N ALA A 141 10.61 -6.08 14.14
CA ALA A 141 11.95 -6.66 14.11
C ALA A 141 12.95 -5.73 13.38
N GLN A 142 12.54 -5.14 12.25
CA GLN A 142 13.36 -4.17 11.54
C GLN A 142 13.64 -2.92 12.39
N GLN A 143 12.62 -2.38 13.09
CA GLN A 143 12.80 -1.22 13.95
C GLN A 143 13.73 -1.49 15.15
N HIS A 144 13.68 -2.71 15.69
CA HIS A 144 14.44 -3.04 16.90
C HIS A 144 15.85 -3.57 16.59
N PHE A 145 15.98 -4.38 15.55
CA PHE A 145 17.23 -5.08 15.21
C PHE A 145 17.97 -4.46 14.04
N SER A 146 17.40 -3.49 13.31
CA SER A 146 18.04 -2.84 12.14
C SER A 146 18.61 -3.87 11.15
N ILE A 147 17.83 -4.90 10.81
CA ILE A 147 18.24 -6.05 10.01
C ILE A 147 18.69 -5.62 8.61
N VAL A 148 17.93 -4.71 7.99
CA VAL A 148 18.25 -4.13 6.69
C VAL A 148 18.98 -2.81 6.91
N LYS A 149 20.28 -2.83 6.57
CA LYS A 149 21.16 -1.63 6.64
C LYS A 149 21.21 -0.95 5.28
N LEU A 150 21.31 0.36 5.26
CA LEU A 150 21.56 1.12 4.04
C LEU A 150 23.02 0.91 3.62
N ALA A 151 23.23 0.41 2.41
CA ALA A 151 24.56 0.29 1.81
C ALA A 151 25.06 1.66 1.35
N GLY A 152 25.78 2.40 2.23
CA GLY A 152 26.39 3.68 1.90
C GLY A 152 27.15 4.23 3.08
N GLU A 153 28.47 4.33 2.97
CA GLU A 153 29.39 4.80 4.02
C GLU A 153 29.22 6.28 4.43
N SER A 154 28.30 7.03 3.82
CA SER A 154 28.17 8.48 4.01
C SER A 154 26.87 8.93 4.66
N LEU A 155 25.98 8.02 5.06
CA LEU A 155 24.71 8.41 5.65
C LEU A 155 24.77 8.30 7.17
N LEU A 156 24.38 9.36 7.85
CA LEU A 156 24.24 9.45 9.32
C LEU A 156 23.19 8.49 9.91
N ILE A 157 22.61 7.63 9.07
CA ILE A 157 21.54 6.69 9.44
C ILE A 157 22.00 5.29 9.01
N ASP A 158 22.31 4.44 9.98
CA ASP A 158 22.81 3.07 9.75
C ASP A 158 21.73 2.08 9.33
N ALA A 159 20.45 2.38 9.54
CA ALA A 159 19.34 1.48 9.26
C ALA A 159 18.27 2.12 8.38
N TYR A 160 17.60 1.32 7.56
CA TYR A 160 16.47 1.78 6.77
C TYR A 160 15.31 2.20 7.70
N PRO A 161 14.88 3.49 7.66
CA PRO A 161 13.85 3.99 8.57
C PRO A 161 12.48 3.43 8.20
N VAL A 162 11.95 2.52 9.02
CA VAL A 162 10.61 1.99 8.88
C VAL A 162 9.65 2.81 9.75
N ARG A 163 8.67 3.45 9.14
CA ARG A 163 7.62 4.19 9.84
C ARG A 163 6.30 3.48 9.71
N MET A 164 5.84 2.86 10.80
CA MET A 164 4.53 2.22 10.85
C MET A 164 3.44 3.26 11.14
N GLN A 165 2.40 3.30 10.30
CA GLN A 165 1.21 4.12 10.51
C GLN A 165 0.00 3.20 10.65
N LEU A 166 -0.80 3.41 11.68
CA LEU A 166 -2.02 2.63 11.91
C LEU A 166 -3.00 2.71 10.72
N SER A 167 -3.04 3.85 10.03
CA SER A 167 -3.84 4.02 8.82
C SER A 167 -3.51 3.00 7.74
N ASP A 168 -2.22 2.64 7.58
CA ASP A 168 -1.79 1.71 6.53
C ASP A 168 -2.33 0.30 6.80
N PHE A 169 -2.37 -0.13 8.07
CA PHE A 169 -2.95 -1.40 8.46
C PHE A 169 -4.44 -1.49 8.10
N PHE A 170 -5.20 -0.42 8.36
CA PHE A 170 -6.62 -0.38 8.01
C PHE A 170 -6.87 -0.36 6.51
N ILE A 171 -6.06 0.40 5.74
CA ILE A 171 -6.17 0.47 4.29
C ILE A 171 -5.86 -0.90 3.67
N VAL A 172 -4.78 -1.54 4.09
CA VAL A 172 -4.41 -2.87 3.60
C VAL A 172 -5.48 -3.90 3.96
N ALA A 173 -5.95 -3.94 5.22
CA ALA A 173 -7.00 -4.85 5.65
C ALA A 173 -8.28 -4.66 4.83
N ALA A 174 -8.74 -3.42 4.66
CA ALA A 174 -9.93 -3.11 3.89
C ALA A 174 -9.78 -3.52 2.41
N THR A 175 -8.62 -3.27 1.81
CA THR A 175 -8.35 -3.64 0.41
C THR A 175 -8.36 -5.15 0.22
N VAL A 176 -7.69 -5.91 1.09
CA VAL A 176 -7.64 -7.38 1.01
C VAL A 176 -9.02 -7.99 1.23
N LEU A 177 -9.76 -7.52 2.23
CA LEU A 177 -11.12 -8.01 2.50
C LEU A 177 -12.10 -7.68 1.37
N ALA A 178 -12.00 -6.48 0.78
CA ALA A 178 -12.85 -6.10 -0.35
C ALA A 178 -12.59 -6.97 -1.59
N ILE A 179 -11.33 -7.20 -1.93
CA ILE A 179 -10.95 -8.06 -3.07
C ILE A 179 -11.30 -9.52 -2.79
N GLY A 180 -11.05 -10.03 -1.57
CA GLY A 180 -11.41 -11.38 -1.16
C GLY A 180 -12.92 -11.62 -1.22
N TYR A 181 -13.72 -10.66 -0.78
CA TYR A 181 -15.18 -10.71 -0.91
C TYR A 181 -15.62 -10.74 -2.38
N ALA A 182 -15.05 -9.89 -3.23
CA ALA A 182 -15.35 -9.85 -4.66
C ALA A 182 -14.97 -11.18 -5.35
N ALA A 183 -13.81 -11.74 -4.99
CA ALA A 183 -13.34 -13.03 -5.49
C ALA A 183 -14.26 -14.20 -5.08
N ALA A 184 -14.78 -14.18 -3.86
CA ALA A 184 -15.72 -15.19 -3.36
C ALA A 184 -17.10 -15.05 -4.01
N TRP A 185 -17.54 -13.82 -4.26
CA TRP A 185 -18.85 -13.55 -4.85
C TRP A 185 -19.01 -14.09 -6.27
N TYR A 186 -17.95 -14.06 -7.08
CA TYR A 186 -17.97 -14.47 -8.49
C TYR A 186 -18.35 -15.96 -8.67
N PRO A 187 -17.61 -16.94 -8.10
CA PRO A 187 -17.92 -18.37 -8.32
C PRO A 187 -19.28 -18.77 -7.75
N VAL A 188 -19.65 -18.22 -6.61
CA VAL A 188 -20.92 -18.51 -5.95
C VAL A 188 -22.12 -18.08 -6.80
N HIS A 189 -22.04 -16.93 -7.48
CA HIS A 189 -23.12 -16.47 -8.35
C HIS A 189 -23.14 -17.19 -9.70
N TYR A 190 -21.99 -17.49 -10.28
CA TYR A 190 -21.89 -18.13 -11.58
C TYR A 190 -22.29 -19.60 -11.55
N LEU A 191 -21.76 -20.39 -10.63
CA LEU A 191 -22.06 -21.82 -10.50
C LEU A 191 -23.50 -22.06 -10.05
N SER A 192 -24.02 -21.26 -9.15
CA SER A 192 -25.43 -21.38 -8.74
C SER A 192 -26.43 -21.13 -9.86
N ARG A 193 -26.08 -20.40 -10.91
CA ARG A 193 -26.93 -20.22 -12.10
C ARG A 193 -26.87 -21.40 -13.07
N ARG A 194 -25.76 -22.12 -13.13
CA ARG A 194 -25.53 -23.21 -14.06
C ARG A 194 -26.26 -24.50 -13.63
N HIS A 195 -26.09 -24.86 -12.36
CA HIS A 195 -26.79 -26.03 -11.78
C HIS A 195 -28.32 -25.86 -11.67
N LEU A 196 -28.82 -24.61 -11.65
CA LEU A 196 -30.27 -24.37 -11.72
C LEU A 196 -30.87 -24.63 -13.09
N LYS A 197 -30.08 -24.53 -14.17
CA LYS A 197 -30.57 -24.80 -15.54
C LYS A 197 -30.52 -26.27 -15.93
N GLU A 198 -29.58 -27.05 -15.39
CA GLU A 198 -29.44 -28.48 -15.67
C GLU A 198 -30.58 -29.31 -15.05
N ASN A 199 -30.91 -29.05 -13.79
CA ASN A 199 -32.01 -29.75 -13.10
C ASN A 199 -33.42 -29.49 -13.68
N ILE A 200 -33.61 -28.38 -14.40
CA ILE A 200 -34.89 -28.12 -15.11
C ILE A 200 -34.96 -28.89 -16.45
N ARG A 201 -33.82 -29.31 -16.96
CA ARG A 201 -33.73 -30.04 -18.25
C ARG A 201 -33.82 -31.54 -18.09
N GLU A 202 -33.45 -32.12 -16.96
CA GLU A 202 -33.59 -33.54 -16.64
C GLU A 202 -35.01 -33.92 -16.17
N ASN A 203 -35.83 -32.96 -15.76
CA ASN A 203 -37.20 -33.15 -15.31
C ASN A 203 -38.23 -32.84 -16.40
N LYS A 204 -37.84 -32.82 -17.70
CA LYS A 204 -38.69 -32.76 -18.85
C LYS A 204 -38.46 -33.98 -19.76
#